data_b7694fb9df33388cf8fffe8fa96feb7b
#
_entry.id   b7694fb9df33388cf8fffe8fa96feb7b
#
_cell.length_a   1.000
_cell.length_b   1.000
_cell.length_c   1.000
_cell.angle_alpha   90.00
_cell.angle_beta   90.00
_cell.angle_gamma   90.00
#
_symmetry.space_group_name_H-M   'P 1'
#
loop_
_entity.id
_entity.type
_entity.pdbx_description
1 polymer ?
#
loop_
_entity_poly.entity_id
_entity_poly.type
_entity_poly.pdbx_seq_one_letter_code
_entity_poly.pdbx_strand_id
1 'polypeptide(L)'
;MKKIIYLVLFVGFFSACNQSLNEDKVEEFIITHFAEKIGGEDAIDKLKEDAGDSILMYSLSNGWIGRPEWVNDHSKIKAEWFYEDSIIAEVKNIEVFGNVASVYGNVSSYVSGIRTYRGGFHSIVGKQMGKLVFKRHSWMNWDVNFSANSFVWPSTEVEGALSMYNSMRYAMANLRNNDALAYSDSLVALDSTLAVAHVGKMHYLFLNGERDKLLSLIEEIKPKLEGASLAERYYLETYAPVSNRTERLEKYEKALLYAANDPLLRGWYAYFLEDLDQRIENAKIGLKRFPESSLLNNMMGYFMKEKGDMEAAKNYLQVYTTVHPEEPNAYDSMGDILLASGDTLQAKEMYLKAYEMSRNLKTGPEDFFSTSKKKADAL
;
A
#
# COMPACT_ATOMS: atom_id res chain seq x y z
N MET A 1 -46.33 -47.48 -32.27
CA MET A 1 -45.95 -47.41 -30.85
C MET A 1 -44.46 -47.03 -30.61
N LYS A 2 -43.50 -47.35 -31.46
CA LYS A 2 -42.09 -46.98 -31.23
C LYS A 2 -41.75 -45.47 -31.36
N LYS A 3 -42.51 -44.70 -32.13
CA LYS A 3 -42.24 -43.24 -32.33
C LYS A 3 -42.68 -42.39 -31.14
N ILE A 4 -43.66 -42.81 -30.34
CA ILE A 4 -44.17 -42.07 -29.18
C ILE A 4 -43.21 -42.16 -28.00
N ILE A 5 -42.51 -43.32 -27.84
CA ILE A 5 -41.54 -43.53 -26.74
C ILE A 5 -40.30 -42.62 -26.93
N TYR A 6 -39.87 -42.39 -28.18
CA TYR A 6 -38.74 -41.47 -28.44
C TYR A 6 -39.09 -40.02 -28.17
N LEU A 7 -40.33 -39.61 -28.41
CA LEU A 7 -40.77 -38.24 -28.16
C LEU A 7 -40.87 -37.94 -26.63
N VAL A 8 -41.32 -38.92 -25.85
CA VAL A 8 -41.44 -38.80 -24.40
C VAL A 8 -40.05 -38.78 -23.72
N LEU A 9 -39.09 -39.58 -24.24
CA LEU A 9 -37.70 -39.55 -23.75
C LEU A 9 -36.99 -38.24 -24.09
N PHE A 10 -37.27 -37.66 -25.27
CA PHE A 10 -36.67 -36.39 -25.70
C PHE A 10 -37.23 -35.19 -24.89
N VAL A 11 -38.54 -35.19 -24.58
CA VAL A 11 -39.14 -34.16 -23.71
C VAL A 11 -38.66 -34.31 -22.27
N GLY A 12 -38.46 -35.55 -21.78
CA GLY A 12 -37.90 -35.80 -20.45
C GLY A 12 -36.43 -35.32 -20.28
N PHE A 13 -35.63 -35.41 -21.36
CA PHE A 13 -34.26 -34.92 -21.33
C PHE A 13 -34.17 -33.39 -21.37
N PHE A 14 -35.11 -32.71 -22.08
CA PHE A 14 -35.16 -31.25 -22.08
C PHE A 14 -35.72 -30.66 -20.75
N SER A 15 -36.59 -31.37 -20.06
CA SER A 15 -37.06 -30.91 -18.72
C SER A 15 -36.05 -31.13 -17.60
N ALA A 16 -35.09 -32.06 -17.75
CA ALA A 16 -34.04 -32.24 -16.74
C ALA A 16 -32.89 -31.20 -16.83
N CYS A 17 -32.82 -30.45 -17.97
CA CYS A 17 -31.76 -29.45 -18.17
C CYS A 17 -32.17 -28.01 -17.78
N ASN A 18 -33.40 -27.79 -17.29
CA ASN A 18 -33.90 -26.43 -17.06
C ASN A 18 -34.30 -26.17 -15.60
N GLN A 19 -33.57 -26.72 -14.63
CA GLN A 19 -33.70 -26.22 -13.28
C GLN A 19 -33.02 -24.85 -13.19
N SER A 20 -33.84 -23.79 -13.00
CA SER A 20 -33.34 -22.47 -12.65
C SER A 20 -32.39 -22.54 -11.43
N LEU A 21 -31.45 -21.64 -11.34
CA LEU A 21 -30.63 -21.54 -10.14
C LEU A 21 -31.51 -21.18 -8.94
N ASN A 22 -31.15 -21.72 -7.78
CA ASN A 22 -31.75 -21.35 -6.52
C ASN A 22 -31.02 -20.14 -5.96
N GLU A 23 -31.75 -19.06 -5.66
CA GLU A 23 -31.20 -17.79 -5.17
C GLU A 23 -30.43 -17.98 -3.87
N ASP A 24 -30.96 -18.74 -2.90
CA ASP A 24 -30.30 -18.99 -1.60
C ASP A 24 -28.93 -19.67 -1.79
N LYS A 25 -28.82 -20.62 -2.73
CA LYS A 25 -27.55 -21.27 -3.05
C LYS A 25 -26.56 -20.37 -3.76
N VAL A 26 -27.06 -19.43 -4.57
CA VAL A 26 -26.22 -18.43 -5.23
C VAL A 26 -25.70 -17.43 -4.18
N GLU A 27 -26.55 -17.01 -3.26
CA GLU A 27 -26.14 -16.14 -2.15
C GLU A 27 -25.11 -16.82 -1.25
N GLU A 28 -25.36 -18.06 -0.83
CA GLU A 28 -24.43 -18.87 -0.04
C GLU A 28 -23.08 -19.01 -0.77
N PHE A 29 -23.09 -19.30 -2.07
CA PHE A 29 -21.88 -19.39 -2.87
C PHE A 29 -21.08 -18.07 -2.87
N ILE A 30 -21.74 -16.92 -3.03
CA ILE A 30 -21.10 -15.61 -3.02
C ILE A 30 -20.49 -15.32 -1.64
N ILE A 31 -21.27 -15.52 -0.58
CA ILE A 31 -20.80 -15.24 0.79
C ILE A 31 -19.62 -16.15 1.15
N THR A 32 -19.72 -17.44 0.86
CA THR A 32 -18.64 -18.41 1.11
C THR A 32 -17.39 -18.05 0.34
N HIS A 33 -17.53 -17.70 -0.95
CA HIS A 33 -16.39 -17.30 -1.77
C HIS A 33 -15.63 -16.12 -1.16
N PHE A 34 -16.31 -15.09 -0.71
CA PHE A 34 -15.65 -13.94 -0.08
C PHE A 34 -15.09 -14.27 1.31
N ALA A 35 -15.82 -15.05 2.13
CA ALA A 35 -15.37 -15.44 3.46
C ALA A 35 -14.14 -16.34 3.43
N GLU A 36 -14.03 -17.23 2.47
CA GLU A 36 -12.90 -18.17 2.33
C GLU A 36 -11.64 -17.56 1.72
N LYS A 37 -11.70 -16.33 1.21
CA LYS A 37 -10.55 -15.57 0.71
C LYS A 37 -9.63 -15.05 1.81
N ILE A 38 -9.97 -15.29 3.05
CA ILE A 38 -9.20 -14.81 4.19
C ILE A 38 -7.85 -15.52 4.22
N GLY A 39 -6.80 -14.75 4.11
CA GLY A 39 -5.39 -15.04 4.28
C GLY A 39 -4.94 -16.50 4.35
N GLY A 40 -4.09 -16.91 3.48
CA GLY A 40 -3.46 -18.21 3.51
C GLY A 40 -2.96 -18.67 2.14
N GLU A 41 -2.09 -19.65 2.14
CA GLU A 41 -1.53 -20.24 0.92
C GLU A 41 -2.61 -20.82 0.00
N ASP A 42 -3.74 -21.26 0.57
CA ASP A 42 -4.85 -21.90 -0.17
C ASP A 42 -5.82 -20.88 -0.82
N ALA A 43 -5.75 -19.60 -0.48
CA ALA A 43 -6.72 -18.60 -0.96
C ALA A 43 -6.76 -18.52 -2.50
N ILE A 44 -5.60 -18.59 -3.15
CA ILE A 44 -5.48 -18.54 -4.62
C ILE A 44 -6.08 -19.80 -5.27
N ASP A 45 -5.89 -20.96 -4.68
CA ASP A 45 -6.42 -22.22 -5.22
C ASP A 45 -7.94 -22.28 -5.07
N LYS A 46 -8.49 -21.83 -3.95
CA LYS A 46 -9.94 -21.66 -3.76
C LYS A 46 -10.54 -20.67 -4.76
N LEU A 47 -9.86 -19.56 -5.03
CA LEU A 47 -10.26 -18.62 -6.09
C LEU A 47 -10.33 -19.28 -7.47
N LYS A 48 -9.35 -20.15 -7.80
CA LYS A 48 -9.31 -20.87 -9.06
C LYS A 48 -10.44 -21.90 -9.16
N GLU A 49 -10.84 -22.53 -8.04
CA GLU A 49 -11.95 -23.49 -8.00
C GLU A 49 -13.30 -22.84 -8.32
N ASP A 50 -13.53 -21.62 -7.81
CA ASP A 50 -14.76 -20.88 -8.04
C ASP A 50 -14.80 -20.20 -9.42
N ALA A 51 -13.68 -20.09 -10.10
CA ALA A 51 -13.58 -19.52 -11.44
C ALA A 51 -13.98 -20.54 -12.51
N GLY A 52 -15.01 -20.25 -13.27
CA GLY A 52 -15.39 -21.06 -14.45
C GLY A 52 -14.31 -20.99 -15.55
N ASP A 53 -14.25 -22.02 -16.41
CA ASP A 53 -13.25 -22.11 -17.49
C ASP A 53 -13.28 -20.90 -18.45
N SER A 54 -14.44 -20.26 -18.58
CA SER A 54 -14.67 -19.09 -19.45
C SER A 54 -14.91 -17.81 -18.65
N ILE A 55 -14.37 -17.72 -17.43
CA ILE A 55 -14.52 -16.51 -16.60
C ILE A 55 -13.92 -15.30 -17.29
N LEU A 56 -14.61 -14.17 -17.20
CA LEU A 56 -14.08 -12.85 -17.51
C LEU A 56 -14.04 -12.01 -16.25
N MET A 57 -12.84 -11.56 -15.88
CA MET A 57 -12.59 -10.69 -14.75
C MET A 57 -12.27 -9.29 -15.22
N TYR A 58 -12.78 -8.29 -14.53
CA TYR A 58 -12.39 -6.91 -14.79
C TYR A 58 -11.19 -6.55 -13.88
N SER A 59 -10.08 -6.22 -14.51
CA SER A 59 -8.88 -5.70 -13.85
C SER A 59 -8.78 -4.19 -14.10
N LEU A 60 -8.48 -3.41 -13.08
CA LEU A 60 -8.30 -1.96 -13.21
C LEU A 60 -7.14 -1.58 -14.14
N SER A 61 -6.10 -2.42 -14.21
CA SER A 61 -4.92 -2.18 -15.05
C SER A 61 -5.08 -2.69 -16.50
N ASN A 62 -5.81 -3.80 -16.69
CA ASN A 62 -5.84 -4.52 -17.96
C ASN A 62 -7.25 -4.61 -18.61
N GLY A 63 -8.28 -4.03 -17.97
CA GLY A 63 -9.66 -4.17 -18.39
C GLY A 63 -10.21 -5.59 -18.20
N TRP A 64 -11.00 -6.10 -19.15
CA TRP A 64 -11.54 -7.45 -19.10
C TRP A 64 -10.47 -8.48 -19.50
N ILE A 65 -10.12 -9.39 -18.59
CA ILE A 65 -9.15 -10.47 -18.79
C ILE A 65 -9.82 -11.84 -18.69
N GLY A 66 -9.32 -12.80 -19.46
CA GLY A 66 -9.77 -14.19 -19.42
C GLY A 66 -9.10 -14.99 -18.30
N ARG A 67 -9.57 -16.24 -18.10
CA ARG A 67 -9.07 -17.13 -17.06
C ARG A 67 -7.55 -17.35 -17.07
N PRO A 68 -6.88 -17.58 -18.21
CA PRO A 68 -5.43 -17.76 -18.24
C PRO A 68 -4.65 -16.55 -17.71
N GLU A 69 -5.02 -15.34 -18.13
CA GLU A 69 -4.39 -14.10 -17.70
C GLU A 69 -4.68 -13.86 -16.21
N TRP A 70 -5.94 -14.05 -15.80
CA TRP A 70 -6.34 -13.92 -14.41
C TRP A 70 -5.57 -14.87 -13.48
N VAL A 71 -5.44 -16.16 -13.84
CA VAL A 71 -4.66 -17.14 -13.08
C VAL A 71 -3.17 -16.73 -13.02
N ASN A 72 -2.62 -16.26 -14.16
CA ASN A 72 -1.24 -15.80 -14.20
C ASN A 72 -1.02 -14.57 -13.31
N ASP A 73 -1.93 -13.60 -13.33
CA ASP A 73 -1.84 -12.41 -12.48
C ASP A 73 -1.98 -12.75 -11.01
N HIS A 74 -2.94 -13.62 -10.65
CA HIS A 74 -3.15 -14.02 -9.25
C HIS A 74 -2.07 -14.97 -8.73
N SER A 75 -1.43 -15.78 -9.59
CA SER A 75 -0.29 -16.62 -9.18
C SER A 75 0.96 -15.81 -8.80
N LYS A 76 1.03 -14.55 -9.20
CA LYS A 76 2.07 -13.60 -8.78
C LYS A 76 1.74 -12.93 -7.45
N ILE A 77 0.47 -13.02 -7.01
CA ILE A 77 0.05 -12.50 -5.71
C ILE A 77 0.54 -13.49 -4.66
N LYS A 78 1.44 -13.03 -3.80
CA LYS A 78 1.93 -13.84 -2.70
C LYS A 78 0.87 -13.91 -1.60
N ALA A 79 0.80 -15.06 -0.91
CA ALA A 79 -0.12 -15.27 0.23
C ALA A 79 0.03 -14.15 1.29
N GLU A 80 1.23 -13.64 1.49
CA GLU A 80 1.55 -12.51 2.37
C GLU A 80 0.88 -11.17 2.00
N TRP A 81 0.18 -11.09 0.88
CA TRP A 81 -0.60 -9.92 0.46
C TRP A 81 -2.07 -9.99 0.88
N PHE A 82 -2.52 -11.13 1.40
CA PHE A 82 -3.84 -11.30 1.98
C PHE A 82 -3.73 -11.12 3.50
N TYR A 83 -3.95 -9.89 3.95
CA TYR A 83 -3.80 -9.53 5.36
C TYR A 83 -5.14 -9.37 6.10
N GLU A 84 -6.25 -9.59 5.39
CA GLU A 84 -7.56 -9.43 5.97
C GLU A 84 -7.88 -10.56 6.96
N ASP A 85 -8.32 -10.21 8.16
CA ASP A 85 -8.80 -11.16 9.17
C ASP A 85 -10.23 -11.61 8.85
N SER A 86 -11.00 -10.73 8.18
CA SER A 86 -12.36 -11.04 7.76
C SER A 86 -12.77 -10.25 6.52
N ILE A 87 -13.52 -10.91 5.65
CA ILE A 87 -14.19 -10.31 4.49
C ILE A 87 -15.68 -10.57 4.62
N ILE A 88 -16.47 -9.51 4.59
CA ILE A 88 -17.93 -9.57 4.70
C ILE A 88 -18.51 -9.15 3.35
N ALA A 89 -19.23 -10.06 2.70
CA ALA A 89 -20.04 -9.77 1.53
C ALA A 89 -21.52 -9.62 1.94
N GLU A 90 -22.13 -8.59 1.44
CA GLU A 90 -23.57 -8.33 1.60
C GLU A 90 -24.20 -8.33 0.21
N VAL A 91 -24.94 -9.39 -0.11
CA VAL A 91 -25.68 -9.47 -1.36
C VAL A 91 -26.87 -8.50 -1.29
N LYS A 92 -26.98 -7.64 -2.31
CA LYS A 92 -28.03 -6.63 -2.41
C LYS A 92 -29.14 -7.05 -3.36
N ASN A 93 -28.82 -7.78 -4.40
CA ASN A 93 -29.79 -8.29 -5.34
C ASN A 93 -29.28 -9.51 -6.10
N ILE A 94 -30.19 -10.44 -6.39
CA ILE A 94 -29.99 -11.61 -7.22
C ILE A 94 -31.10 -11.65 -8.27
N GLU A 95 -30.72 -11.75 -9.53
CA GLU A 95 -31.65 -11.94 -10.63
C GLU A 95 -31.31 -13.23 -11.35
N VAL A 96 -32.20 -14.20 -11.32
CA VAL A 96 -32.01 -15.52 -11.91
C VAL A 96 -32.60 -15.59 -13.32
N PHE A 97 -31.78 -15.97 -14.27
CA PHE A 97 -32.13 -16.16 -15.69
C PHE A 97 -31.83 -17.61 -16.10
N GLY A 98 -32.72 -18.54 -15.74
CA GLY A 98 -32.53 -19.97 -16.01
C GLY A 98 -31.32 -20.56 -15.26
N ASN A 99 -30.23 -20.83 -15.97
CA ASN A 99 -29.02 -21.45 -15.43
C ASN A 99 -27.90 -20.46 -15.10
N VAL A 100 -28.18 -19.16 -15.15
CA VAL A 100 -27.27 -18.10 -14.72
C VAL A 100 -27.98 -17.15 -13.77
N ALA A 101 -27.21 -16.50 -12.90
CA ALA A 101 -27.67 -15.45 -12.02
C ALA A 101 -26.78 -14.24 -12.14
N SER A 102 -27.37 -13.06 -12.14
CA SER A 102 -26.71 -11.78 -11.97
C SER A 102 -26.80 -11.38 -10.49
N VAL A 103 -25.66 -11.14 -9.86
CA VAL A 103 -25.56 -10.85 -8.42
C VAL A 103 -24.76 -9.59 -8.25
N TYR A 104 -25.30 -8.64 -7.50
CA TYR A 104 -24.50 -7.50 -7.06
C TYR A 104 -24.67 -7.25 -5.55
N GLY A 105 -23.67 -6.64 -4.98
CA GLY A 105 -23.63 -6.39 -3.55
C GLY A 105 -22.42 -5.55 -3.14
N ASN A 106 -22.28 -5.46 -1.83
CA ASN A 106 -21.16 -4.78 -1.19
C ASN A 106 -20.20 -5.80 -0.61
N VAL A 107 -18.93 -5.42 -0.54
CA VAL A 107 -17.91 -6.19 0.15
C VAL A 107 -17.10 -5.25 1.03
N SER A 108 -16.81 -5.69 2.23
CA SER A 108 -15.92 -4.99 3.17
C SER A 108 -14.92 -5.97 3.74
N SER A 109 -13.66 -5.55 3.83
CA SER A 109 -12.63 -6.33 4.51
C SER A 109 -12.14 -5.61 5.76
N TYR A 110 -11.64 -6.40 6.71
CA TYR A 110 -11.21 -5.91 8.01
C TYR A 110 -9.89 -6.56 8.40
N VAL A 111 -9.07 -5.81 9.14
CA VAL A 111 -7.87 -6.29 9.83
C VAL A 111 -7.95 -5.80 11.26
N SER A 112 -7.89 -6.72 12.21
CA SER A 112 -7.99 -6.40 13.66
C SER A 112 -9.19 -5.50 13.99
N GLY A 113 -10.34 -5.76 13.33
CA GLY A 113 -11.56 -4.99 13.49
C GLY A 113 -11.62 -3.64 12.77
N ILE A 114 -10.57 -3.28 12.02
CA ILE A 114 -10.52 -2.04 11.25
C ILE A 114 -10.90 -2.35 9.81
N ARG A 115 -11.86 -1.60 9.27
CA ARG A 115 -12.24 -1.73 7.87
C ARG A 115 -11.11 -1.22 6.98
N THR A 116 -10.56 -2.13 6.17
CA THR A 116 -9.46 -1.85 5.24
C THR A 116 -9.94 -1.58 3.82
N TYR A 117 -11.12 -2.11 3.50
CA TYR A 117 -11.69 -2.03 2.17
C TYR A 117 -13.20 -1.95 2.22
N ARG A 118 -13.79 -1.18 1.35
CA ARG A 118 -15.21 -1.18 1.03
C ARG A 118 -15.39 -1.00 -0.47
N GLY A 119 -16.21 -1.82 -1.08
CA GLY A 119 -16.51 -1.71 -2.50
C GLY A 119 -17.79 -2.41 -2.88
N GLY A 120 -18.11 -2.33 -4.15
CA GLY A 120 -19.18 -3.08 -4.75
C GLY A 120 -18.64 -4.21 -5.60
N PHE A 121 -19.44 -5.24 -5.78
CA PHE A 121 -19.17 -6.28 -6.76
C PHE A 121 -20.39 -6.52 -7.65
N HIS A 122 -20.12 -6.95 -8.87
CA HIS A 122 -21.11 -7.50 -9.78
C HIS A 122 -20.59 -8.79 -10.37
N SER A 123 -21.35 -9.87 -10.24
CA SER A 123 -20.96 -11.20 -10.66
C SER A 123 -22.04 -11.85 -11.50
N ILE A 124 -21.65 -12.55 -12.53
CA ILE A 124 -22.52 -13.51 -13.23
C ILE A 124 -22.08 -14.90 -12.77
N VAL A 125 -22.98 -15.60 -12.10
CA VAL A 125 -22.79 -16.96 -11.59
C VAL A 125 -23.55 -17.94 -12.48
N GLY A 126 -22.95 -19.08 -12.75
CA GLY A 126 -23.60 -20.16 -13.53
C GLY A 126 -23.15 -21.53 -13.05
N LYS A 127 -23.72 -22.59 -13.64
CA LYS A 127 -23.29 -23.96 -13.35
C LYS A 127 -22.22 -24.45 -14.34
N GLN A 128 -21.22 -25.16 -13.82
CA GLN A 128 -20.26 -25.93 -14.60
C GLN A 128 -20.01 -27.25 -13.89
N MET A 129 -20.24 -28.36 -14.59
CA MET A 129 -20.18 -29.73 -14.04
C MET A 129 -20.97 -29.89 -12.72
N GLY A 130 -22.14 -29.24 -12.64
CA GLY A 130 -23.03 -29.31 -11.46
C GLY A 130 -22.66 -28.36 -10.31
N LYS A 131 -21.50 -27.73 -10.32
CA LYS A 131 -21.04 -26.74 -9.32
C LYS A 131 -21.37 -25.32 -9.77
N LEU A 132 -21.61 -24.42 -8.82
CA LEU A 132 -21.67 -22.97 -9.08
C LEU A 132 -20.26 -22.46 -9.35
N VAL A 133 -20.12 -21.59 -10.32
CA VAL A 133 -18.85 -20.93 -10.67
C VAL A 133 -19.12 -19.51 -11.17
N PHE A 134 -18.15 -18.63 -11.03
CA PHE A 134 -18.19 -17.32 -11.66
C PHE A 134 -17.97 -17.43 -13.17
N LYS A 135 -18.83 -16.77 -13.92
CA LYS A 135 -18.70 -16.56 -15.38
C LYS A 135 -18.16 -15.18 -15.69
N ARG A 136 -18.55 -14.19 -14.90
CA ARG A 136 -17.99 -12.84 -14.89
C ARG A 136 -17.89 -12.35 -13.46
N HIS A 137 -16.89 -11.58 -13.17
CA HIS A 137 -16.74 -10.93 -11.87
C HIS A 137 -16.06 -9.58 -12.06
N SER A 138 -16.63 -8.56 -11.46
CA SER A 138 -16.04 -7.22 -11.43
C SER A 138 -16.16 -6.63 -10.05
N TRP A 139 -15.15 -5.88 -9.67
CA TRP A 139 -15.09 -5.13 -8.44
C TRP A 139 -15.11 -3.64 -8.77
N MET A 140 -15.83 -2.89 -7.97
CA MET A 140 -15.80 -1.44 -7.97
C MET A 140 -15.31 -0.99 -6.60
N ASN A 141 -14.20 -0.30 -6.58
CA ASN A 141 -13.66 0.28 -5.36
C ASN A 141 -14.38 1.59 -5.09
N TRP A 142 -15.10 1.66 -3.96
CA TRP A 142 -15.75 2.91 -3.53
C TRP A 142 -14.94 3.63 -2.48
N ASP A 143 -14.25 2.87 -1.65
CA ASP A 143 -13.47 3.37 -0.54
C ASP A 143 -12.40 2.33 -0.26
N VAL A 144 -11.22 2.62 -0.75
CA VAL A 144 -10.07 1.76 -0.54
C VAL A 144 -9.18 2.42 0.48
N ASN A 145 -9.46 2.09 1.71
CA ASN A 145 -8.43 2.19 2.72
C ASN A 145 -7.46 1.03 2.45
N PHE A 146 -6.52 1.22 1.51
CA PHE A 146 -5.62 0.18 1.04
C PHE A 146 -4.71 -0.31 2.15
N SER A 147 -5.31 -0.57 3.25
CA SER A 147 -4.63 -1.34 4.24
C SER A 147 -4.37 -0.62 5.54
N ALA A 148 -5.11 -0.98 6.47
CA ALA A 148 -4.62 -1.01 7.83
C ALA A 148 -3.26 -1.73 7.94
N ASN A 149 -2.88 -2.59 7.01
CA ASN A 149 -1.61 -3.34 7.05
C ASN A 149 -0.53 -2.95 6.04
N SER A 150 -0.76 -2.03 5.12
CA SER A 150 0.29 -1.65 4.19
C SER A 150 0.69 -0.20 4.25
N PHE A 151 -0.20 0.71 4.64
CA PHE A 151 0.05 2.13 4.47
C PHE A 151 -0.85 2.97 5.40
N VAL A 152 -0.37 4.11 5.88
CA VAL A 152 -1.21 5.06 6.62
C VAL A 152 -1.95 5.95 5.62
N TRP A 153 -3.27 5.79 5.56
CA TRP A 153 -4.16 6.59 4.72
C TRP A 153 -4.86 7.67 5.53
N PRO A 154 -5.10 8.85 4.93
CA PRO A 154 -5.86 9.89 5.58
C PRO A 154 -7.36 9.54 5.62
N SER A 155 -7.97 9.64 6.81
CA SER A 155 -9.41 9.45 7.00
C SER A 155 -10.18 10.71 6.58
N THR A 156 -10.25 10.97 5.27
CA THR A 156 -10.88 12.16 4.69
C THR A 156 -11.65 11.82 3.42
N GLU A 157 -12.75 12.53 3.18
CA GLU A 157 -13.52 12.50 1.93
C GLU A 157 -13.33 13.81 1.13
N VAL A 158 -12.51 14.72 1.61
CA VAL A 158 -12.29 16.02 0.97
C VAL A 158 -11.50 15.85 -0.31
N GLU A 159 -12.05 16.35 -1.41
CA GLU A 159 -11.41 16.29 -2.73
C GLU A 159 -10.03 16.97 -2.69
N GLY A 160 -9.03 16.30 -3.27
CA GLY A 160 -7.63 16.78 -3.31
C GLY A 160 -6.82 16.49 -2.05
N ALA A 161 -7.43 16.17 -0.90
CA ALA A 161 -6.71 15.92 0.35
C ALA A 161 -5.76 14.74 0.25
N LEU A 162 -6.18 13.63 -0.40
CA LEU A 162 -5.33 12.47 -0.62
C LEU A 162 -4.09 12.80 -1.47
N SER A 163 -4.27 13.56 -2.55
CA SER A 163 -3.15 13.97 -3.41
C SER A 163 -2.14 14.82 -2.65
N MET A 164 -2.63 15.77 -1.85
CA MET A 164 -1.79 16.65 -1.03
C MET A 164 -1.08 15.87 0.08
N TYR A 165 -1.76 14.92 0.72
CA TYR A 165 -1.17 14.00 1.70
C TYR A 165 -0.02 13.18 1.09
N ASN A 166 -0.22 12.64 -0.11
CA ASN A 166 0.81 11.89 -0.82
C ASN A 166 2.00 12.77 -1.18
N SER A 167 1.77 14.03 -1.60
CA SER A 167 2.84 15.00 -1.88
C SER A 167 3.64 15.34 -0.61
N MET A 168 2.96 15.51 0.52
CA MET A 168 3.60 15.70 1.83
C MET A 168 4.49 14.52 2.20
N ARG A 169 3.98 13.29 2.08
CA ARG A 169 4.74 12.08 2.38
C ARG A 169 5.92 11.87 1.44
N TYR A 170 5.75 12.18 0.16
CA TYR A 170 6.83 12.17 -0.81
C TYR A 170 7.95 13.15 -0.41
N ALA A 171 7.59 14.35 0.00
CA ALA A 171 8.55 15.34 0.49
C ALA A 171 9.30 14.84 1.74
N MET A 172 8.58 14.22 2.69
CA MET A 172 9.20 13.61 3.89
C MET A 172 10.18 12.48 3.52
N ALA A 173 9.81 11.61 2.56
CA ALA A 173 10.65 10.50 2.11
C ALA A 173 11.94 10.94 1.42
N ASN A 174 11.96 12.16 0.86
CA ASN A 174 13.07 12.75 0.12
C ASN A 174 13.80 13.86 0.90
N LEU A 175 13.58 13.94 2.21
CA LEU A 175 14.17 14.93 3.12
C LEU A 175 13.85 16.40 2.75
N ARG A 176 12.77 16.63 2.01
CA ARG A 176 12.28 17.97 1.67
C ARG A 176 11.39 18.51 2.78
N ASN A 177 11.99 18.74 3.95
CA ASN A 177 11.25 19.00 5.19
C ASN A 177 10.44 20.30 5.15
N ASN A 178 10.91 21.36 4.47
CA ASN A 178 10.16 22.60 4.30
C ASN A 178 8.95 22.42 3.36
N ASP A 179 9.08 21.59 2.32
CA ASP A 179 7.94 21.23 1.46
C ASP A 179 6.93 20.38 2.24
N ALA A 180 7.39 19.42 3.04
CA ALA A 180 6.51 18.63 3.89
C ALA A 180 5.73 19.49 4.88
N LEU A 181 6.37 20.52 5.48
CA LEU A 181 5.72 21.50 6.32
C LEU A 181 4.67 22.31 5.54
N ALA A 182 5.01 22.83 4.36
CA ALA A 182 4.11 23.60 3.52
C ALA A 182 2.88 22.79 3.06
N TYR A 183 3.09 21.53 2.68
CA TYR A 183 1.98 20.62 2.37
C TYR A 183 1.12 20.31 3.59
N SER A 184 1.73 20.15 4.77
CA SER A 184 1.01 19.96 6.04
C SER A 184 0.08 21.14 6.33
N ASP A 185 0.61 22.39 6.26
CA ASP A 185 -0.19 23.60 6.49
C ASP A 185 -1.31 23.74 5.45
N SER A 186 -1.04 23.41 4.18
CA SER A 186 -2.03 23.44 3.11
C SER A 186 -3.12 22.37 3.30
N LEU A 187 -2.73 21.18 3.75
CA LEU A 187 -3.67 20.07 4.01
C LEU A 187 -4.57 20.38 5.22
N VAL A 188 -4.02 21.01 6.27
CA VAL A 188 -4.80 21.49 7.42
C VAL A 188 -5.80 22.58 7.00
N ALA A 189 -5.42 23.45 6.07
CA ALA A 189 -6.31 24.47 5.54
C ALA A 189 -7.43 23.86 4.68
N LEU A 190 -7.13 22.77 3.97
CA LEU A 190 -8.10 22.06 3.12
C LEU A 190 -9.07 21.21 3.96
N ASP A 191 -8.57 20.48 4.96
CA ASP A 191 -9.36 19.67 5.89
C ASP A 191 -8.83 19.83 7.32
N SER A 192 -9.43 20.78 8.04
CA SER A 192 -9.03 21.10 9.42
C SER A 192 -9.38 20.01 10.45
N THR A 193 -10.17 19.02 10.07
CA THR A 193 -10.56 17.90 10.94
C THR A 193 -9.60 16.73 10.87
N LEU A 194 -8.79 16.66 9.83
CA LEU A 194 -7.89 15.58 9.53
C LEU A 194 -6.66 15.61 10.46
N ALA A 195 -6.57 14.67 11.39
CA ALA A 195 -5.47 14.62 12.35
C ALA A 195 -4.10 14.41 11.67
N VAL A 196 -4.03 13.50 10.69
CA VAL A 196 -2.77 13.15 10.00
C VAL A 196 -2.27 14.25 9.06
N ALA A 197 -3.08 15.30 8.78
CA ALA A 197 -2.65 16.48 8.06
C ALA A 197 -1.47 17.20 8.75
N HIS A 198 -1.37 17.07 10.06
CA HIS A 198 -0.32 17.69 10.86
C HIS A 198 1.03 16.94 10.85
N VAL A 199 1.10 15.75 10.22
CA VAL A 199 2.29 14.89 10.33
C VAL A 199 3.53 15.52 9.71
N GLY A 200 3.41 16.26 8.61
CA GLY A 200 4.55 16.98 8.00
C GLY A 200 5.14 18.03 8.94
N LYS A 201 4.29 18.77 9.66
CA LYS A 201 4.71 19.72 10.68
C LYS A 201 5.31 19.03 11.91
N MET A 202 4.72 17.92 12.37
CA MET A 202 5.29 17.10 13.45
C MET A 202 6.68 16.57 13.07
N HIS A 203 6.83 16.09 11.84
CA HIS A 203 8.11 15.62 11.30
C HIS A 203 9.17 16.73 11.29
N TYR A 204 8.81 17.90 10.78
CA TYR A 204 9.68 19.07 10.77
C TYR A 204 10.15 19.44 12.19
N LEU A 205 9.22 19.58 13.13
CA LEU A 205 9.52 19.91 14.53
C LEU A 205 10.39 18.85 15.22
N PHE A 206 10.10 17.58 14.93
CA PHE A 206 10.87 16.45 15.45
C PHE A 206 12.33 16.47 15.00
N LEU A 207 12.58 16.66 13.70
CA LEU A 207 13.93 16.70 13.14
C LEU A 207 14.73 17.92 13.60
N ASN A 208 14.07 19.05 13.86
CA ASN A 208 14.72 20.26 14.34
C ASN A 208 14.85 20.31 15.88
N GLY A 209 14.41 19.27 16.60
CA GLY A 209 14.49 19.18 18.06
C GLY A 209 13.58 20.18 18.79
N GLU A 210 12.56 20.72 18.12
CA GLU A 210 11.63 21.72 18.66
C GLU A 210 10.56 21.08 19.55
N ARG A 211 11.03 20.47 20.65
CA ARG A 211 10.21 19.62 21.52
C ARG A 211 8.98 20.33 22.08
N ASP A 212 9.10 21.56 22.55
CA ASP A 212 7.98 22.28 23.19
C ASP A 212 6.87 22.59 22.18
N LYS A 213 7.25 23.00 20.96
CA LYS A 213 6.30 23.22 19.86
C LYS A 213 5.62 21.92 19.44
N LEU A 214 6.37 20.82 19.38
CA LEU A 214 5.83 19.50 19.06
C LEU A 214 4.82 19.05 20.12
N LEU A 215 5.10 19.23 21.40
CA LEU A 215 4.15 18.95 22.48
C LEU A 215 2.88 19.79 22.37
N SER A 216 3.01 21.09 22.11
CA SER A 216 1.87 21.98 21.90
C SER A 216 1.01 21.54 20.72
N LEU A 217 1.63 21.12 19.62
CA LEU A 217 0.92 20.60 18.44
C LEU A 217 0.19 19.29 18.74
N ILE A 218 0.81 18.38 19.51
CA ILE A 218 0.16 17.13 19.93
C ILE A 218 -1.10 17.41 20.75
N GLU A 219 -1.06 18.37 21.67
CA GLU A 219 -2.27 18.75 22.42
C GLU A 219 -3.35 19.35 21.52
N GLU A 220 -2.97 20.16 20.53
CA GLU A 220 -3.90 20.75 19.55
C GLU A 220 -4.62 19.68 18.73
N ILE A 221 -3.94 18.60 18.32
CA ILE A 221 -4.54 17.57 17.46
C ILE A 221 -5.34 16.51 18.21
N LYS A 222 -5.22 16.41 19.54
CA LYS A 222 -5.94 15.41 20.36
C LYS A 222 -7.44 15.31 20.04
N PRO A 223 -8.21 16.41 19.94
CA PRO A 223 -9.64 16.32 19.62
C PRO A 223 -9.90 15.70 18.23
N LYS A 224 -8.98 15.86 17.28
CA LYS A 224 -9.11 15.35 15.91
C LYS A 224 -8.86 13.83 15.82
N LEU A 225 -8.22 13.26 16.84
CA LEU A 225 -7.94 11.82 16.87
C LEU A 225 -9.21 10.97 16.98
N GLU A 226 -10.33 11.52 17.43
CA GLU A 226 -11.60 10.78 17.51
C GLU A 226 -12.05 10.28 16.13
N GLY A 227 -11.88 11.12 15.08
CA GLY A 227 -12.19 10.76 13.69
C GLY A 227 -11.11 9.98 12.96
N ALA A 228 -9.90 9.87 13.53
CA ALA A 228 -8.77 9.22 12.88
C ALA A 228 -8.82 7.69 13.02
N SER A 229 -8.37 6.97 11.99
CA SER A 229 -8.15 5.53 12.05
C SER A 229 -7.06 5.16 13.06
N LEU A 230 -7.00 3.90 13.50
CA LEU A 230 -5.93 3.45 14.41
C LEU A 230 -4.55 3.56 13.75
N ALA A 231 -4.44 3.33 12.44
CA ALA A 231 -3.19 3.52 11.71
C ALA A 231 -2.69 4.98 11.82
N GLU A 232 -3.58 5.95 11.60
CA GLU A 232 -3.25 7.38 11.73
C GLU A 232 -2.86 7.74 13.16
N ARG A 233 -3.63 7.28 14.16
CA ARG A 233 -3.35 7.55 15.59
C ARG A 233 -1.98 7.06 15.99
N TYR A 234 -1.66 5.78 15.71
CA TYR A 234 -0.35 5.21 16.08
C TYR A 234 0.78 5.80 15.24
N TYR A 235 0.54 6.18 13.99
CA TYR A 235 1.53 6.92 13.21
C TYR A 235 1.86 8.27 13.84
N LEU A 236 0.88 9.05 14.24
CA LEU A 236 1.09 10.32 14.93
C LEU A 236 1.80 10.12 16.28
N GLU A 237 1.49 9.04 17.01
CA GLU A 237 2.18 8.70 18.27
C GLU A 237 3.67 8.41 18.08
N THR A 238 4.13 8.03 16.87
CA THR A 238 5.57 7.84 16.62
C THR A 238 6.38 9.12 16.76
N TYR A 239 5.77 10.28 16.65
CA TYR A 239 6.42 11.59 16.85
C TYR A 239 6.41 12.07 18.29
N ALA A 240 5.59 11.47 19.16
CA ALA A 240 5.50 11.91 20.55
C ALA A 240 6.87 11.79 21.24
N PRO A 241 7.26 12.75 22.07
CA PRO A 241 8.48 12.66 22.88
C PRO A 241 8.50 11.39 23.72
N VAL A 242 9.65 10.76 23.81
CA VAL A 242 9.89 9.52 24.57
C VAL A 242 11.11 9.68 25.47
N SER A 243 11.21 8.82 26.47
CA SER A 243 12.29 8.84 27.45
C SER A 243 13.54 8.11 26.97
N ASN A 244 13.37 7.12 26.08
CA ASN A 244 14.44 6.27 25.60
C ASN A 244 14.10 5.64 24.25
N ARG A 245 15.07 4.92 23.67
CA ARG A 245 14.98 4.26 22.39
C ARG A 245 13.97 3.10 22.37
N THR A 246 13.90 2.34 23.46
CA THR A 246 12.94 1.22 23.56
C THR A 246 11.51 1.72 23.44
N GLU A 247 11.15 2.76 24.17
CA GLU A 247 9.83 3.38 24.06
C GLU A 247 9.55 3.90 22.64
N ARG A 248 10.58 4.41 21.94
CA ARG A 248 10.46 4.81 20.54
C ARG A 248 10.12 3.62 19.63
N LEU A 249 10.83 2.51 19.79
CA LEU A 249 10.61 1.30 19.02
C LEU A 249 9.21 0.73 19.27
N GLU A 250 8.75 0.67 20.51
CA GLU A 250 7.39 0.21 20.86
C GLU A 250 6.30 1.02 20.13
N LYS A 251 6.48 2.34 19.97
CA LYS A 251 5.52 3.18 19.21
C LYS A 251 5.51 2.83 17.74
N TYR A 252 6.68 2.59 17.13
CA TYR A 252 6.76 2.14 15.73
C TYR A 252 6.17 0.75 15.55
N GLU A 253 6.42 -0.18 16.46
CA GLU A 253 5.85 -1.53 16.43
C GLU A 253 4.31 -1.48 16.46
N LYS A 254 3.74 -0.65 17.33
CA LYS A 254 2.28 -0.42 17.35
C LYS A 254 1.77 0.13 16.03
N ALA A 255 2.44 1.14 15.46
CA ALA A 255 2.02 1.70 14.18
C ALA A 255 2.12 0.66 13.05
N LEU A 256 3.16 -0.17 13.06
CA LEU A 256 3.39 -1.23 12.08
C LEU A 256 2.38 -2.39 12.18
N LEU A 257 1.70 -2.59 13.32
CA LEU A 257 0.58 -3.53 13.40
C LEU A 257 -0.58 -3.12 12.46
N TYR A 258 -0.75 -1.83 12.20
CA TYR A 258 -1.82 -1.27 11.40
C TYR A 258 -1.38 -0.77 10.02
N ALA A 259 -0.08 -0.62 9.80
CA ALA A 259 0.49 -0.16 8.54
C ALA A 259 1.83 -0.88 8.25
N ALA A 260 1.80 -2.21 8.22
CA ALA A 260 2.97 -3.09 8.22
C ALA A 260 3.95 -2.85 7.07
N ASN A 261 3.47 -2.38 5.92
CA ASN A 261 4.31 -2.14 4.73
C ASN A 261 4.55 -0.65 4.46
N ASP A 262 4.10 0.24 5.34
CA ASP A 262 4.31 1.67 5.16
C ASP A 262 5.80 2.03 5.08
N PRO A 263 6.28 2.59 3.95
CA PRO A 263 7.72 2.79 3.74
C PRO A 263 8.33 3.83 4.68
N LEU A 264 7.56 4.85 5.10
CA LEU A 264 8.05 5.84 6.08
C LEU A 264 8.17 5.23 7.47
N LEU A 265 7.16 4.47 7.90
CA LEU A 265 7.21 3.77 9.19
C LEU A 265 8.35 2.75 9.21
N ARG A 266 8.50 1.94 8.14
CA ARG A 266 9.59 0.96 8.03
C ARG A 266 10.96 1.62 8.03
N GLY A 267 11.11 2.71 7.30
CA GLY A 267 12.36 3.46 7.25
C GLY A 267 12.75 3.99 8.63
N TRP A 268 11.86 4.72 9.27
CA TRP A 268 12.16 5.28 10.59
C TRP A 268 12.30 4.20 11.69
N TYR A 269 11.52 3.13 11.65
CA TYR A 269 11.71 1.99 12.55
C TYR A 269 13.11 1.39 12.37
N ALA A 270 13.52 1.13 11.13
CA ALA A 270 14.86 0.64 10.83
C ALA A 270 15.96 1.60 11.32
N TYR A 271 15.76 2.91 11.20
CA TYR A 271 16.71 3.91 11.72
C TYR A 271 16.93 3.78 13.22
N PHE A 272 15.90 3.42 13.99
CA PHE A 272 15.99 3.26 15.43
C PHE A 272 16.44 1.85 15.89
N LEU A 273 16.48 0.85 15.05
CA LEU A 273 17.03 -0.47 15.36
C LEU A 273 18.57 -0.40 15.53
N GLU A 274 19.12 -1.22 16.42
CA GLU A 274 20.57 -1.28 16.67
C GLU A 274 21.24 -2.29 15.75
N ASP A 275 20.64 -3.45 15.61
CA ASP A 275 21.16 -4.55 14.84
C ASP A 275 21.02 -4.31 13.33
N LEU A 276 22.13 -4.41 12.61
CA LEU A 276 22.18 -4.12 11.17
C LEU A 276 21.34 -5.12 10.34
N ASP A 277 21.34 -6.39 10.69
CA ASP A 277 20.57 -7.39 9.95
C ASP A 277 19.06 -7.18 10.17
N GLN A 278 18.64 -6.77 11.37
CA GLN A 278 17.25 -6.36 11.63
C GLN A 278 16.85 -5.10 10.85
N ARG A 279 17.75 -4.11 10.73
CA ARG A 279 17.52 -2.92 9.88
C ARG A 279 17.27 -3.32 8.43
N ILE A 280 18.16 -4.16 7.90
CA ILE A 280 18.09 -4.65 6.52
C ILE A 280 16.81 -5.43 6.28
N GLU A 281 16.46 -6.37 7.16
CA GLU A 281 15.26 -7.19 7.01
C GLU A 281 13.99 -6.33 7.06
N ASN A 282 13.92 -5.41 8.01
CA ASN A 282 12.79 -4.50 8.11
C ASN A 282 12.62 -3.61 6.86
N ALA A 283 13.70 -3.06 6.31
CA ALA A 283 13.65 -2.28 5.08
C ALA A 283 13.22 -3.14 3.87
N LYS A 284 13.68 -4.39 3.78
CA LYS A 284 13.28 -5.33 2.74
C LYS A 284 11.78 -5.64 2.76
N ILE A 285 11.16 -5.76 3.95
CA ILE A 285 9.70 -5.94 4.06
C ILE A 285 8.97 -4.80 3.35
N GLY A 286 9.37 -3.55 3.62
CA GLY A 286 8.78 -2.40 2.93
C GLY A 286 9.05 -2.38 1.42
N LEU A 287 10.27 -2.75 0.99
CA LEU A 287 10.64 -2.79 -0.43
C LEU A 287 9.94 -3.89 -1.22
N LYS A 288 9.48 -4.97 -0.60
CA LYS A 288 8.64 -5.97 -1.28
C LYS A 288 7.37 -5.34 -1.87
N ARG A 289 6.77 -4.39 -1.15
CA ARG A 289 5.54 -3.71 -1.56
C ARG A 289 5.80 -2.44 -2.35
N PHE A 290 6.84 -1.70 -1.97
CA PHE A 290 7.21 -0.40 -2.55
C PHE A 290 8.68 -0.43 -3.02
N PRO A 291 9.00 -1.20 -4.07
CA PRO A 291 10.38 -1.37 -4.54
C PRO A 291 11.02 -0.06 -4.98
N GLU A 292 10.21 0.93 -5.33
CA GLU A 292 10.64 2.26 -5.78
C GLU A 292 10.72 3.29 -4.64
N SER A 293 10.50 2.88 -3.37
CA SER A 293 10.56 3.81 -2.24
C SER A 293 11.92 4.50 -2.13
N SER A 294 11.94 5.83 -2.29
CA SER A 294 13.14 6.65 -2.17
C SER A 294 13.84 6.46 -0.82
N LEU A 295 13.07 6.58 0.28
CA LEU A 295 13.60 6.44 1.63
C LEU A 295 14.23 5.07 1.88
N LEU A 296 13.52 3.98 1.53
CA LEU A 296 14.01 2.62 1.81
C LEU A 296 15.20 2.26 0.93
N ASN A 297 15.21 2.65 -0.35
CA ASN A 297 16.37 2.44 -1.22
C ASN A 297 17.58 3.26 -0.73
N ASN A 298 17.35 4.49 -0.28
CA ASN A 298 18.40 5.30 0.33
C ASN A 298 18.99 4.63 1.56
N MET A 299 18.15 4.19 2.50
CA MET A 299 18.59 3.52 3.73
C MET A 299 19.31 2.21 3.44
N MET A 300 18.79 1.40 2.50
CA MET A 300 19.46 0.16 2.09
C MET A 300 20.84 0.42 1.49
N GLY A 301 21.01 1.51 0.75
CA GLY A 301 22.33 1.94 0.28
C GLY A 301 23.33 2.10 1.43
N TYR A 302 22.94 2.80 2.50
CA TYR A 302 23.79 2.97 3.68
C TYR A 302 23.95 1.68 4.50
N PHE A 303 22.91 0.87 4.65
CA PHE A 303 22.99 -0.41 5.36
C PHE A 303 23.94 -1.41 4.65
N MET A 304 23.90 -1.46 3.31
CA MET A 304 24.81 -2.29 2.53
C MET A 304 26.24 -1.76 2.61
N LYS A 305 26.46 -0.44 2.61
CA LYS A 305 27.76 0.17 2.87
C LYS A 305 28.30 -0.23 4.27
N GLU A 306 27.47 -0.16 5.30
CA GLU A 306 27.84 -0.57 6.67
C GLU A 306 28.19 -2.06 6.73
N LYS A 307 27.50 -2.90 5.96
CA LYS A 307 27.77 -4.33 5.80
C LYS A 307 29.05 -4.63 4.99
N GLY A 308 29.60 -3.63 4.30
CA GLY A 308 30.76 -3.78 3.41
C GLY A 308 30.41 -4.21 1.98
N ASP A 309 29.13 -4.33 1.64
CA ASP A 309 28.66 -4.70 0.30
C ASP A 309 28.42 -3.44 -0.55
N MET A 310 29.51 -2.90 -1.10
CA MET A 310 29.48 -1.67 -1.89
C MET A 310 28.75 -1.81 -3.23
N GLU A 311 28.70 -3.02 -3.79
CA GLU A 311 27.96 -3.28 -5.02
C GLU A 311 26.45 -3.22 -4.77
N ALA A 312 25.97 -3.91 -3.75
CA ALA A 312 24.57 -3.81 -3.35
C ALA A 312 24.19 -2.38 -2.96
N ALA A 313 25.06 -1.65 -2.24
CA ALA A 313 24.86 -0.25 -1.90
C ALA A 313 24.62 0.64 -3.13
N LYS A 314 25.45 0.50 -4.16
CA LYS A 314 25.31 1.21 -5.45
C LYS A 314 24.00 0.85 -6.14
N ASN A 315 23.64 -0.44 -6.16
CA ASN A 315 22.43 -0.91 -6.81
C ASN A 315 21.16 -0.30 -6.19
N TYR A 316 21.04 -0.24 -4.86
CA TYR A 316 19.92 0.42 -4.22
C TYR A 316 19.85 1.92 -4.54
N LEU A 317 20.97 2.62 -4.50
CA LEU A 317 20.98 4.05 -4.84
C LEU A 317 20.79 4.30 -6.35
N GLN A 318 21.17 3.35 -7.20
CA GLN A 318 20.84 3.42 -8.62
C GLN A 318 19.33 3.33 -8.85
N VAL A 319 18.60 2.50 -8.11
CA VAL A 319 17.13 2.52 -8.14
C VAL A 319 16.62 3.90 -7.75
N TYR A 320 17.12 4.47 -6.65
CA TYR A 320 16.71 5.78 -6.18
C TYR A 320 16.96 6.89 -7.23
N THR A 321 18.15 6.96 -7.81
CA THR A 321 18.48 7.97 -8.84
C THR A 321 17.72 7.78 -10.15
N THR A 322 17.29 6.54 -10.46
CA THR A 322 16.57 6.22 -11.70
C THR A 322 15.09 6.54 -11.58
N VAL A 323 14.50 6.19 -10.44
CA VAL A 323 13.04 6.35 -10.22
C VAL A 323 12.70 7.79 -9.81
N HIS A 324 13.61 8.45 -9.09
CA HIS A 324 13.43 9.83 -8.61
C HIS A 324 14.59 10.72 -9.09
N PRO A 325 14.75 10.89 -10.42
CA PRO A 325 15.88 11.63 -10.99
C PRO A 325 15.88 13.13 -10.66
N GLU A 326 14.75 13.66 -10.15
CA GLU A 326 14.60 15.06 -9.73
C GLU A 326 15.02 15.30 -8.27
N GLU A 327 15.34 14.25 -7.49
CA GLU A 327 15.62 14.38 -6.07
C GLU A 327 17.14 14.54 -5.79
N PRO A 328 17.57 15.69 -5.26
CA PRO A 328 18.98 15.92 -4.97
C PRO A 328 19.59 14.93 -4.00
N ASN A 329 18.81 14.48 -3.01
CA ASN A 329 19.26 13.52 -2.00
C ASN A 329 19.73 12.18 -2.61
N ALA A 330 19.13 11.76 -3.74
CA ALA A 330 19.55 10.55 -4.44
C ALA A 330 21.00 10.63 -4.91
N TYR A 331 21.40 11.79 -5.40
CA TYR A 331 22.75 12.03 -5.91
C TYR A 331 23.77 12.30 -4.81
N ASP A 332 23.39 13.01 -3.73
CA ASP A 332 24.25 13.19 -2.56
C ASP A 332 24.61 11.84 -1.95
N SER A 333 23.61 10.98 -1.72
CA SER A 333 23.82 9.64 -1.19
C SER A 333 24.62 8.74 -2.13
N MET A 334 24.41 8.81 -3.45
CA MET A 334 25.24 8.11 -4.43
C MET A 334 26.70 8.58 -4.34
N GLY A 335 26.92 9.88 -4.17
CA GLY A 335 28.25 10.44 -3.94
C GLY A 335 28.95 9.83 -2.71
N ASP A 336 28.23 9.66 -1.59
CA ASP A 336 28.74 9.03 -0.37
C ASP A 336 29.18 7.57 -0.57
N ILE A 337 28.47 6.82 -1.41
CA ILE A 337 28.81 5.42 -1.71
C ILE A 337 29.98 5.33 -2.69
N LEU A 338 29.99 6.18 -3.72
CA LEU A 338 31.09 6.25 -4.68
C LEU A 338 32.41 6.63 -3.99
N LEU A 339 32.36 7.64 -3.10
CA LEU A 339 33.52 8.05 -2.31
C LEU A 339 34.04 6.90 -1.43
N ALA A 340 33.12 6.21 -0.73
CA ALA A 340 33.48 5.05 0.09
C ALA A 340 34.04 3.88 -0.73
N SER A 341 33.69 3.80 -2.02
CA SER A 341 34.24 2.81 -2.97
C SER A 341 35.57 3.24 -3.60
N GLY A 342 36.10 4.45 -3.28
CA GLY A 342 37.33 5.01 -3.82
C GLY A 342 37.13 5.75 -5.14
N ASP A 343 35.96 5.88 -5.67
CA ASP A 343 35.64 6.60 -6.90
C ASP A 343 35.43 8.09 -6.65
N THR A 344 36.50 8.78 -6.30
CA THR A 344 36.47 10.20 -5.90
C THR A 344 35.97 11.10 -7.02
N LEU A 345 36.28 10.81 -8.27
CA LEU A 345 35.87 11.64 -9.40
C LEU A 345 34.34 11.60 -9.60
N GLN A 346 33.75 10.41 -9.66
CA GLN A 346 32.32 10.27 -9.81
C GLN A 346 31.58 10.76 -8.54
N ALA A 347 32.13 10.56 -7.34
CA ALA A 347 31.57 11.11 -6.10
C ALA A 347 31.45 12.63 -6.17
N LYS A 348 32.50 13.32 -6.62
CA LYS A 348 32.49 14.78 -6.82
C LYS A 348 31.40 15.21 -7.80
N GLU A 349 31.26 14.53 -8.94
CA GLU A 349 30.21 14.80 -9.93
C GLU A 349 28.81 14.66 -9.32
N MET A 350 28.57 13.60 -8.54
CA MET A 350 27.27 13.39 -7.89
C MET A 350 26.96 14.48 -6.86
N TYR A 351 27.92 14.87 -6.04
CA TYR A 351 27.73 15.95 -5.07
C TYR A 351 27.45 17.30 -5.75
N LEU A 352 28.17 17.63 -6.85
CA LEU A 352 27.89 18.84 -7.62
C LEU A 352 26.51 18.82 -8.24
N LYS A 353 26.08 17.67 -8.77
CA LYS A 353 24.73 17.49 -9.30
C LYS A 353 23.67 17.70 -8.23
N ALA A 354 23.82 17.08 -7.04
CA ALA A 354 22.93 17.28 -5.92
C ALA A 354 22.82 18.77 -5.53
N TYR A 355 23.95 19.46 -5.46
CA TYR A 355 23.99 20.89 -5.15
C TYR A 355 23.27 21.74 -6.20
N GLU A 356 23.56 21.55 -7.49
CA GLU A 356 22.92 22.31 -8.57
C GLU A 356 21.39 22.08 -8.62
N MET A 357 20.95 20.85 -8.40
CA MET A 357 19.52 20.53 -8.34
C MET A 357 18.85 21.20 -7.15
N SER A 358 19.49 21.19 -5.98
CA SER A 358 18.93 21.79 -4.76
C SER A 358 18.70 23.31 -4.89
N ARG A 359 19.52 24.01 -5.67
CA ARG A 359 19.36 25.44 -5.93
C ARG A 359 18.06 25.77 -6.69
N ASN A 360 17.53 24.82 -7.43
CA ASN A 360 16.30 24.97 -8.20
C ASN A 360 15.05 24.61 -7.39
N LEU A 361 15.21 24.01 -6.18
CA LEU A 361 14.09 23.71 -5.29
C LEU A 361 13.68 25.00 -4.57
N LYS A 362 12.40 25.40 -4.71
CA LYS A 362 11.87 26.65 -4.15
C LYS A 362 11.90 26.70 -2.62
N THR A 363 12.02 25.57 -1.96
CA THR A 363 11.85 25.41 -0.50
C THR A 363 12.89 24.49 0.14
N GLY A 364 13.96 24.16 -0.59
CA GLY A 364 15.05 23.35 -0.03
C GLY A 364 15.70 24.06 1.17
N PRO A 365 16.11 23.35 2.24
CA PRO A 365 16.92 23.98 3.26
C PRO A 365 18.23 24.42 2.61
N GLU A 366 18.51 25.71 2.64
CA GLU A 366 19.77 26.26 2.12
C GLU A 366 20.99 25.54 2.72
N ASP A 367 20.83 24.93 3.89
CA ASP A 367 21.91 24.31 4.64
C ASP A 367 22.15 22.82 4.31
N PHE A 368 21.11 22.05 3.95
CA PHE A 368 21.30 20.61 3.75
C PHE A 368 22.17 20.27 2.53
N PHE A 369 21.96 20.95 1.41
CA PHE A 369 22.70 20.73 0.17
C PHE A 369 23.93 21.62 0.01
N SER A 370 24.09 22.66 0.84
CA SER A 370 25.38 23.34 0.98
C SER A 370 26.48 22.37 1.48
N THR A 371 26.10 21.30 2.15
CA THR A 371 27.02 20.20 2.55
C THR A 371 27.53 19.43 1.34
N SER A 372 26.70 19.15 0.33
CA SER A 372 27.11 18.46 -0.91
C SER A 372 28.17 19.29 -1.66
N LYS A 373 27.98 20.63 -1.72
CA LYS A 373 29.02 21.51 -2.27
C LYS A 373 30.34 21.42 -1.50
N LYS A 374 30.28 21.47 -0.16
CA LYS A 374 31.48 21.35 0.69
C LYS A 374 32.16 20.00 0.51
N LYS A 375 31.39 18.90 0.40
CA LYS A 375 31.91 17.56 0.09
C LYS A 375 32.65 17.57 -1.26
N ALA A 376 32.02 18.14 -2.30
CA ALA A 376 32.64 18.23 -3.63
C ALA A 376 33.90 19.09 -3.67
N ASP A 377 33.91 20.21 -2.94
CA ASP A 377 35.06 21.13 -2.88
C ASP A 377 36.25 20.53 -2.09
N ALA A 378 35.98 19.55 -1.23
CA ALA A 378 37.01 18.84 -0.45
C ALA A 378 37.69 17.70 -1.24
N LEU A 379 37.15 17.29 -2.37
CA LEU A 379 37.68 16.27 -3.30
C LEU A 379 38.41 16.91 -4.49
#